data_c5b994a2b289a393662f0c02bc3f72f2
#
_entry.id   c5b994a2b289a393662f0c02bc3f72f2
#
_cell.length_a   1.000
_cell.length_b   1.000
_cell.length_c   1.000
_cell.angle_alpha   90.00
_cell.angle_beta   90.00
_cell.angle_gamma   90.00
#
_symmetry.space_group_name_H-M   'P 1'
#
loop_
_entity.id
_entity.type
_entity.pdbx_description
1 polymer ?
#
loop_
_entity_poly.entity_id
_entity_poly.type
_entity_poly.pdbx_seq_one_letter_code
_entity_poly.pdbx_strand_id
1 'polypeptide(L)'
;AQRKEIGNLRQNEKQLTQLIDRLSTILAAQAAQAARAAEAARTAEAARQAEAARQKEKERDRDRTKPRPSEEERETPHAAPPAEPVRPRPVEPENRYEPVASNGSFARQKGSLRLPVRGPVAGRFGSPREGGGTWHGLFIRAGAGSDVKAVAGGRVVFAEWMRGFGNLMIVDHGDSYLSIYGNNDSLLKQVGQAVKGGETVATVGNSGGNPDSGLYFELRHKGQPIDPMKWASLK
;
A
#
# COMPACT_ATOMS: atom_id res chain seq x y z
N ALA A 1 -23.08 -16.21 -30.55
CA ALA A 1 -22.25 -15.11 -30.08
C ALA A 1 -22.31 -14.98 -28.55
N GLN A 2 -23.45 -14.80 -27.91
CA GLN A 2 -23.65 -14.56 -26.47
C GLN A 2 -23.04 -15.62 -25.54
N ARG A 3 -23.18 -16.93 -25.84
CA ARG A 3 -22.61 -18.00 -24.99
C ARG A 3 -21.07 -17.96 -24.94
N LYS A 4 -20.38 -17.56 -26.00
CA LYS A 4 -18.92 -17.40 -26.04
C LYS A 4 -18.50 -16.19 -25.22
N GLU A 5 -19.26 -15.11 -25.29
CA GLU A 5 -19.02 -13.87 -24.55
C GLU A 5 -19.16 -14.08 -23.04
N ILE A 6 -20.23 -14.76 -22.60
CA ILE A 6 -20.44 -15.18 -21.21
C ILE A 6 -19.26 -16.06 -20.71
N GLY A 7 -18.81 -17.00 -21.54
CA GLY A 7 -17.67 -17.85 -21.23
C GLY A 7 -16.38 -17.05 -21.03
N ASN A 8 -16.13 -16.08 -21.90
CA ASN A 8 -14.94 -15.20 -21.81
C ASN A 8 -14.98 -14.33 -20.55
N LEU A 9 -16.13 -13.73 -20.22
CA LEU A 9 -16.27 -12.91 -19.02
C LEU A 9 -16.01 -13.70 -17.76
N ARG A 10 -16.60 -14.89 -17.62
CA ARG A 10 -16.37 -15.79 -16.47
C ARG A 10 -14.89 -16.21 -16.36
N GLN A 11 -14.23 -16.46 -17.48
CA GLN A 11 -12.82 -16.82 -17.50
C GLN A 11 -11.94 -15.65 -17.05
N ASN A 12 -12.23 -14.43 -17.52
CA ASN A 12 -11.50 -13.23 -17.15
C ASN A 12 -11.67 -12.93 -15.64
N GLU A 13 -12.90 -13.03 -15.12
CA GLU A 13 -13.17 -12.88 -13.68
C GLU A 13 -12.43 -13.93 -12.83
N LYS A 14 -12.40 -15.19 -13.30
CA LYS A 14 -11.64 -16.26 -12.64
C LYS A 14 -10.14 -15.96 -12.62
N GLN A 15 -9.58 -15.45 -13.72
CA GLN A 15 -8.16 -15.07 -13.79
C GLN A 15 -7.84 -13.92 -12.82
N LEU A 16 -8.69 -12.89 -12.76
CA LEU A 16 -8.52 -11.80 -11.80
C LEU A 16 -8.59 -12.32 -10.35
N THR A 17 -9.55 -13.18 -10.03
CA THR A 17 -9.69 -13.76 -8.70
C THR A 17 -8.45 -14.57 -8.33
N GLN A 18 -7.94 -15.42 -9.23
CA GLN A 18 -6.72 -16.19 -9.00
C GLN A 18 -5.49 -15.30 -8.80
N LEU A 19 -5.35 -14.21 -9.55
CA LEU A 19 -4.30 -13.23 -9.35
C LEU A 19 -4.38 -12.62 -7.95
N ILE A 20 -5.57 -12.20 -7.55
CA ILE A 20 -5.78 -11.56 -6.25
C ILE A 20 -5.53 -12.54 -5.10
N ASP A 21 -5.94 -13.79 -5.21
CA ASP A 21 -5.66 -14.81 -4.20
C ASP A 21 -4.15 -15.04 -4.03
N ARG A 22 -3.41 -15.08 -5.14
CA ARG A 22 -1.94 -15.16 -5.11
C ARG A 22 -1.31 -13.92 -4.46
N LEU A 23 -1.73 -12.73 -4.88
CA LEU A 23 -1.26 -11.49 -4.30
C LEU A 23 -1.57 -11.41 -2.81
N SER A 24 -2.79 -11.72 -2.41
CA SER A 24 -3.21 -11.71 -1.00
C SER A 24 -2.38 -12.65 -0.15
N THR A 25 -2.04 -13.86 -0.66
CA THR A 25 -1.17 -14.81 0.03
C THR A 25 0.25 -14.28 0.19
N ILE A 26 0.82 -13.70 -0.86
CA ILE A 26 2.17 -13.11 -0.84
C ILE A 26 2.21 -11.93 0.13
N LEU A 27 1.24 -11.03 0.05
CA LEU A 27 1.15 -9.84 0.88
C LEU A 27 0.99 -10.20 2.37
N ALA A 28 0.16 -11.19 2.68
CA ALA A 28 -0.01 -11.70 4.05
C ALA A 28 1.29 -12.29 4.60
N ALA A 29 2.01 -13.09 3.79
CA ALA A 29 3.30 -13.65 4.19
C ALA A 29 4.35 -12.56 4.45
N GLN A 30 4.43 -11.56 3.58
CA GLN A 30 5.36 -10.43 3.73
C GLN A 30 5.01 -9.58 4.95
N ALA A 31 3.74 -9.29 5.19
CA ALA A 31 3.29 -8.56 6.38
C ALA A 31 3.63 -9.32 7.67
N ALA A 32 3.44 -10.64 7.71
CA ALA A 32 3.82 -11.47 8.85
C ALA A 32 5.33 -11.48 9.09
N GLN A 33 6.14 -11.53 8.02
CA GLN A 33 7.60 -11.47 8.12
C GLN A 33 8.06 -10.10 8.62
N ALA A 34 7.49 -9.01 8.11
CA ALA A 34 7.79 -7.66 8.56
C ALA A 34 7.42 -7.45 10.03
N ALA A 35 6.27 -7.96 10.47
CA ALA A 35 5.85 -7.90 11.88
C ALA A 35 6.82 -8.61 12.81
N ARG A 36 7.28 -9.83 12.44
CA ARG A 36 8.29 -10.57 13.21
C ARG A 36 9.63 -9.85 13.27
N ALA A 37 10.07 -9.25 12.15
CA ALA A 37 11.30 -8.47 12.11
C ALA A 37 11.21 -7.22 12.98
N ALA A 38 10.07 -6.51 12.97
CA ALA A 38 9.83 -5.34 13.82
C ALA A 38 9.81 -5.71 15.32
N GLU A 39 9.21 -6.84 15.68
CA GLU A 39 9.20 -7.35 17.05
C GLU A 39 10.63 -7.70 17.52
N ALA A 40 11.38 -8.42 16.68
CA ALA A 40 12.79 -8.74 16.97
C ALA A 40 13.65 -7.48 17.12
N ALA A 41 13.44 -6.46 16.31
CA ALA A 41 14.14 -5.18 16.43
C ALA A 41 13.82 -4.45 17.74
N ARG A 42 12.54 -4.42 18.14
CA ARG A 42 12.09 -3.83 19.41
C ARG A 42 12.70 -4.54 20.63
N THR A 43 12.72 -5.87 20.63
CA THR A 43 13.31 -6.66 21.71
C THR A 43 14.82 -6.46 21.79
N ALA A 44 15.51 -6.41 20.66
CA ALA A 44 16.94 -6.13 20.61
C ALA A 44 17.29 -4.70 21.10
N GLU A 45 16.47 -3.71 20.75
CA GLU A 45 16.62 -2.34 21.21
C GLU A 45 16.40 -2.23 22.72
N ALA A 46 15.34 -2.86 23.24
CA ALA A 46 15.07 -2.90 24.67
C ALA A 46 16.21 -3.57 25.45
N ALA A 47 16.79 -4.66 24.91
CA ALA A 47 17.94 -5.32 25.53
C ALA A 47 19.18 -4.40 25.57
N ARG A 48 19.47 -3.68 24.47
CA ARG A 48 20.57 -2.70 24.42
C ARG A 48 20.39 -1.55 25.43
N GLN A 49 19.15 -1.03 25.54
CA GLN A 49 18.85 0.03 26.52
C GLN A 49 19.00 -0.46 27.96
N ALA A 50 18.56 -1.69 28.26
CA ALA A 50 18.73 -2.29 29.57
C ALA A 50 20.20 -2.53 29.91
N GLU A 51 21.01 -2.96 28.94
CA GLU A 51 22.46 -3.13 29.14
C GLU A 51 23.18 -1.79 29.35
N ALA A 52 22.85 -0.77 28.58
CA ALA A 52 23.35 0.57 28.73
C ALA A 52 22.98 1.18 30.11
N ALA A 53 21.78 0.94 30.60
CA ALA A 53 21.35 1.36 31.94
C ALA A 53 22.15 0.67 33.03
N ARG A 54 22.39 -0.64 32.92
CA ARG A 54 23.24 -1.42 33.86
C ARG A 54 24.70 -0.95 33.86
N GLN A 55 25.24 -0.56 32.71
CA GLN A 55 26.59 -0.03 32.62
C GLN A 55 26.71 1.34 33.32
N LYS A 56 25.73 2.23 33.07
CA LYS A 56 25.69 3.53 33.77
C LYS A 56 25.53 3.40 35.29
N GLU A 57 24.78 2.41 35.75
CA GLU A 57 24.64 2.14 37.18
C GLU A 57 25.94 1.64 37.78
N LYS A 58 26.66 0.74 37.12
CA LYS A 58 28.00 0.27 37.53
C LYS A 58 29.03 1.38 37.52
N GLU A 59 28.97 2.32 36.59
CA GLU A 59 29.85 3.50 36.57
C GLU A 59 29.55 4.45 37.73
N ARG A 60 28.29 4.70 38.03
CA ARG A 60 27.87 5.50 39.18
C ARG A 60 28.31 4.90 40.50
N ASP A 61 28.24 3.59 40.66
CA ASP A 61 28.71 2.89 41.87
C ASP A 61 30.26 2.94 42.01
N ARG A 62 30.97 2.84 40.87
CA ARG A 62 32.44 3.01 40.87
C ARG A 62 32.88 4.43 41.24
N ASP A 63 32.13 5.44 40.80
CA ASP A 63 32.42 6.84 41.10
C ASP A 63 32.10 7.20 42.57
N ARG A 64 31.16 6.49 43.17
CA ARG A 64 30.74 6.63 44.56
C ARG A 64 31.77 6.03 45.55
N THR A 65 32.60 5.09 45.07
CA THR A 65 33.64 4.41 45.87
C THR A 65 35.03 5.00 45.67
N LYS A 66 35.23 6.02 44.81
CA LYS A 66 36.49 6.75 44.68
C LYS A 66 36.61 7.82 45.77
N PRO A 67 37.74 7.89 46.50
CA PRO A 67 38.01 9.02 47.41
C PRO A 67 38.07 10.31 46.59
N ARG A 68 37.39 11.33 47.08
CA ARG A 68 37.33 12.68 46.50
C ARG A 68 38.77 13.24 46.40
N PRO A 69 39.25 13.60 45.17
CA PRO A 69 40.54 14.30 45.07
C PRO A 69 40.40 15.70 45.66
N SER A 70 41.43 16.12 46.42
CA SER A 70 41.62 17.45 46.93
C SER A 70 41.70 18.48 45.82
N GLU A 71 41.12 19.65 46.07
CA GLU A 71 41.10 20.83 45.18
C GLU A 71 42.54 21.37 44.99
N GLU A 72 43.22 20.92 43.95
CA GLU A 72 44.37 21.63 43.36
C GLU A 72 44.70 20.96 42.04
N GLU A 73 44.09 21.46 40.98
CA GLU A 73 44.58 21.51 39.60
C GLU A 73 43.41 21.91 38.67
N ARG A 74 43.09 23.19 38.73
CA ARG A 74 42.36 23.85 37.62
C ARG A 74 43.43 24.53 36.77
N GLU A 75 43.52 24.05 35.52
CA GLU A 75 43.76 24.89 34.34
C GLU A 75 44.33 24.04 33.21
N THR A 76 43.45 23.65 32.25
CA THR A 76 43.75 23.76 30.81
C THR A 76 42.47 23.57 30.01
N PRO A 77 42.21 24.39 28.97
CA PRO A 77 40.99 24.27 28.18
C PRO A 77 41.11 23.10 27.20
N HIS A 78 40.17 22.19 27.30
CA HIS A 78 40.10 21.05 26.40
C HIS A 78 39.43 21.44 25.10
N ALA A 79 40.17 21.30 24.00
CA ALA A 79 39.68 21.48 22.64
C ALA A 79 38.51 20.53 22.32
N ALA A 80 37.55 21.03 21.59
CA ALA A 80 36.40 20.29 21.11
C ALA A 80 36.81 19.04 20.31
N PRO A 81 36.12 17.90 20.46
CA PRO A 81 36.40 16.72 19.65
C PRO A 81 36.08 16.95 18.18
N PRO A 82 36.84 16.38 17.23
CA PRO A 82 36.59 16.51 15.82
C PRO A 82 35.26 15.83 15.43
N ALA A 83 34.53 16.49 14.57
CA ALA A 83 33.28 15.97 14.00
C ALA A 83 33.50 14.60 13.36
N GLU A 84 32.70 13.61 13.74
CA GLU A 84 32.70 12.29 13.10
C GLU A 84 32.37 12.43 11.61
N PRO A 85 33.05 11.68 10.71
CA PRO A 85 32.74 11.68 9.30
C PRO A 85 31.33 11.11 9.09
N VAL A 86 30.48 11.89 8.47
CA VAL A 86 29.14 11.46 8.01
C VAL A 86 29.34 10.26 7.08
N ARG A 87 29.02 9.07 7.56
CA ARG A 87 28.99 7.86 6.74
C ARG A 87 27.86 8.03 5.69
N PRO A 88 28.14 7.83 4.39
CA PRO A 88 27.09 7.85 3.39
C PRO A 88 26.06 6.77 3.77
N ARG A 89 24.79 7.15 3.85
CA ARG A 89 23.70 6.17 3.96
C ARG A 89 23.77 5.26 2.74
N PRO A 90 23.71 3.92 2.91
CA PRO A 90 23.58 3.03 1.78
C PRO A 90 22.32 3.43 1.02
N VAL A 91 22.44 3.70 -0.26
CA VAL A 91 21.32 3.86 -1.19
C VAL A 91 20.75 2.45 -1.33
N GLU A 92 19.69 2.15 -0.57
CA GLU A 92 18.95 0.90 -0.75
C GLU A 92 18.32 0.92 -2.15
N PRO A 93 18.39 -0.20 -2.90
CA PRO A 93 17.73 -0.28 -4.19
C PRO A 93 16.23 -0.06 -4.01
N GLU A 94 15.66 0.90 -4.74
CA GLU A 94 14.26 1.37 -4.68
C GLU A 94 13.20 0.30 -4.97
N ASN A 95 13.57 -0.96 -5.09
CA ASN A 95 12.70 -2.05 -5.54
C ASN A 95 12.44 -3.13 -4.49
N ARG A 96 12.65 -2.84 -3.19
CA ARG A 96 12.17 -3.73 -2.12
C ARG A 96 10.71 -3.37 -1.82
N TYR A 97 9.82 -4.33 -2.08
CA TYR A 97 8.45 -4.25 -1.59
C TYR A 97 8.50 -4.09 -0.06
N GLU A 98 8.15 -2.90 0.41
CA GLU A 98 7.89 -2.67 1.84
C GLU A 98 6.39 -2.86 2.06
N PRO A 99 5.98 -3.83 2.91
CA PRO A 99 4.56 -4.02 3.21
C PRO A 99 3.94 -2.73 3.74
N VAL A 100 2.72 -2.43 3.28
CA VAL A 100 1.93 -1.34 3.84
C VAL A 100 1.60 -1.68 5.29
N ALA A 101 1.80 -0.73 6.20
CA ALA A 101 1.58 -0.96 7.62
C ALA A 101 0.13 -1.36 7.91
N SER A 102 -0.05 -2.50 8.57
CA SER A 102 -1.34 -2.99 9.07
C SER A 102 -1.71 -2.22 10.34
N ASN A 103 -2.33 -1.04 10.17
CA ASN A 103 -2.69 -0.15 11.27
C ASN A 103 -4.17 0.25 11.28
N GLY A 104 -5.00 -0.42 10.47
CA GLY A 104 -6.43 -0.14 10.33
C GLY A 104 -6.73 1.20 9.66
N SER A 105 -5.76 1.87 9.03
CA SER A 105 -5.95 3.20 8.47
C SER A 105 -6.96 3.21 7.33
N PHE A 106 -6.97 2.18 6.48
CA PHE A 106 -7.93 2.07 5.39
C PHE A 106 -9.35 1.81 5.91
N ALA A 107 -9.51 0.89 6.87
CA ALA A 107 -10.82 0.56 7.45
C ALA A 107 -11.53 1.78 8.07
N ARG A 108 -10.76 2.70 8.67
CA ARG A 108 -11.29 3.94 9.26
C ARG A 108 -11.82 4.94 8.22
N GLN A 109 -11.47 4.78 6.95
CA GLN A 109 -11.92 5.65 5.86
C GLN A 109 -13.24 5.18 5.23
N LYS A 110 -13.87 4.14 5.77
CA LYS A 110 -15.17 3.64 5.29
C LYS A 110 -16.23 4.75 5.35
N GLY A 111 -16.88 5.01 4.21
CA GLY A 111 -17.87 6.07 4.05
C GLY A 111 -17.30 7.46 3.75
N SER A 112 -15.97 7.62 3.72
CA SER A 112 -15.31 8.90 3.45
C SER A 112 -14.39 8.89 2.23
N LEU A 113 -14.19 7.75 1.58
CA LEU A 113 -13.41 7.67 0.36
C LEU A 113 -14.04 8.49 -0.76
N ARG A 114 -13.22 9.07 -1.62
CA ARG A 114 -13.67 9.68 -2.87
C ARG A 114 -13.57 8.66 -3.99
N LEU A 115 -14.56 8.65 -4.89
CA LEU A 115 -14.46 7.84 -6.10
C LEU A 115 -13.22 8.23 -6.91
N PRO A 116 -12.55 7.26 -7.56
CA PRO A 116 -11.27 7.48 -8.24
C PRO A 116 -11.37 8.36 -9.49
N VAL A 117 -12.57 8.51 -10.03
CA VAL A 117 -12.88 9.37 -11.18
C VAL A 117 -14.28 9.97 -11.01
N ARG A 118 -14.51 11.14 -11.57
CA ARG A 118 -15.83 11.78 -11.61
C ARG A 118 -16.59 11.28 -12.84
N GLY A 119 -17.85 10.89 -12.64
CA GLY A 119 -18.74 10.47 -13.71
C GLY A 119 -19.92 9.65 -13.22
N PRO A 120 -20.90 9.39 -14.10
CA PRO A 120 -22.03 8.54 -13.76
C PRO A 120 -21.62 7.07 -13.61
N VAL A 121 -22.14 6.41 -12.60
CA VAL A 121 -21.95 4.99 -12.36
C VAL A 121 -22.90 4.20 -13.27
N ALA A 122 -22.34 3.59 -14.32
CA ALA A 122 -23.09 2.79 -15.31
C ALA A 122 -23.22 1.32 -14.89
N GLY A 123 -22.21 0.75 -14.21
CA GLY A 123 -22.26 -0.60 -13.62
C GLY A 123 -22.12 -0.51 -12.10
N ARG A 124 -23.01 -1.19 -11.37
CA ARG A 124 -23.04 -1.17 -9.90
C ARG A 124 -22.74 -2.53 -9.33
N PHE A 125 -22.03 -2.56 -8.21
CA PHE A 125 -21.74 -3.79 -7.46
C PHE A 125 -23.00 -4.63 -7.24
N GLY A 126 -22.93 -5.93 -7.58
CA GLY A 126 -24.04 -6.89 -7.43
C GLY A 126 -25.13 -6.81 -8.51
N SER A 127 -25.12 -5.77 -9.36
CA SER A 127 -26.10 -5.69 -10.45
C SER A 127 -25.72 -6.63 -11.63
N PRO A 128 -26.71 -7.08 -12.42
CA PRO A 128 -26.44 -7.88 -13.60
C PRO A 128 -25.56 -7.13 -14.61
N ARG A 129 -24.64 -7.85 -15.25
CA ARG A 129 -23.76 -7.33 -16.31
C ARG A 129 -24.25 -7.82 -17.67
N GLU A 130 -24.24 -6.94 -18.66
CA GLU A 130 -24.46 -7.33 -20.06
C GLU A 130 -23.39 -8.38 -20.45
N GLY A 131 -23.80 -9.47 -21.08
CA GLY A 131 -22.93 -10.61 -21.37
C GLY A 131 -22.87 -11.66 -20.26
N GLY A 132 -23.59 -11.49 -19.14
CA GLY A 132 -23.77 -12.45 -18.05
C GLY A 132 -22.87 -12.21 -16.85
N GLY A 133 -23.30 -12.73 -15.70
CA GLY A 133 -22.66 -12.50 -14.41
C GLY A 133 -23.15 -11.23 -13.70
N THR A 134 -22.44 -10.83 -12.66
CA THR A 134 -22.72 -9.63 -11.85
C THR A 134 -21.47 -8.75 -11.77
N TRP A 135 -21.66 -7.46 -11.56
CA TRP A 135 -20.55 -6.55 -11.31
C TRP A 135 -19.95 -6.80 -9.93
N HIS A 136 -18.64 -7.06 -9.87
CA HIS A 136 -17.88 -7.18 -8.62
C HIS A 136 -17.35 -5.82 -8.12
N GLY A 137 -17.53 -4.77 -8.90
CA GLY A 137 -17.13 -3.40 -8.62
C GLY A 137 -18.09 -2.41 -9.28
N LEU A 138 -17.56 -1.25 -9.63
CA LEU A 138 -18.26 -0.18 -10.34
C LEU A 138 -17.69 -0.04 -11.75
N PHE A 139 -18.55 0.34 -12.70
CA PHE A 139 -18.11 0.94 -13.96
C PHE A 139 -18.54 2.40 -13.98
N ILE A 140 -17.55 3.30 -13.97
CA ILE A 140 -17.78 4.75 -13.92
C ILE A 140 -17.44 5.32 -15.28
N ARG A 141 -18.44 5.84 -16.01
CA ARG A 141 -18.21 6.50 -17.30
C ARG A 141 -17.44 7.80 -17.09
N ALA A 142 -16.38 7.98 -17.87
CA ALA A 142 -15.61 9.21 -17.90
C ALA A 142 -14.91 9.34 -19.25
N GLY A 143 -14.57 10.56 -19.63
CA GLY A 143 -13.84 10.82 -20.87
C GLY A 143 -12.47 10.15 -20.88
N ALA A 144 -12.07 9.61 -22.04
CA ALA A 144 -10.71 9.08 -22.21
C ALA A 144 -9.66 10.14 -21.85
N GLY A 145 -8.59 9.72 -21.19
CA GLY A 145 -7.54 10.61 -20.70
C GLY A 145 -7.84 11.31 -19.37
N SER A 146 -9.06 11.18 -18.81
CA SER A 146 -9.36 11.73 -17.48
C SER A 146 -8.50 11.08 -16.40
N ASP A 147 -8.09 11.88 -15.41
CA ASP A 147 -7.30 11.41 -14.26
C ASP A 147 -8.02 10.34 -13.46
N VAL A 148 -7.35 9.22 -13.22
CA VAL A 148 -7.72 8.20 -12.24
C VAL A 148 -6.90 8.40 -10.98
N LYS A 149 -7.57 8.61 -9.85
CA LYS A 149 -6.93 8.91 -8.57
C LYS A 149 -6.97 7.72 -7.62
N ALA A 150 -5.88 7.47 -6.92
CA ALA A 150 -5.87 6.48 -5.84
C ALA A 150 -6.87 6.89 -4.75
N VAL A 151 -7.73 5.94 -4.33
CA VAL A 151 -8.77 6.22 -3.33
C VAL A 151 -8.19 6.44 -1.93
N ALA A 152 -7.03 5.87 -1.65
CA ALA A 152 -6.31 5.99 -0.38
C ALA A 152 -4.81 5.78 -0.60
N GLY A 153 -4.00 6.08 0.41
CA GLY A 153 -2.57 5.75 0.41
C GLY A 153 -2.35 4.24 0.38
N GLY A 154 -1.27 3.81 -0.28
CA GLY A 154 -0.95 2.40 -0.42
C GLY A 154 0.29 2.16 -1.28
N ARG A 155 0.45 0.94 -1.75
CA ARG A 155 1.54 0.53 -2.63
C ARG A 155 1.02 -0.25 -3.83
N VAL A 156 1.53 0.05 -5.00
CA VAL A 156 1.18 -0.68 -6.23
C VAL A 156 1.74 -2.09 -6.18
N VAL A 157 0.89 -3.09 -6.32
CA VAL A 157 1.26 -4.52 -6.30
C VAL A 157 1.07 -5.21 -7.65
N PHE A 158 0.36 -4.56 -8.58
CA PHE A 158 0.19 -5.01 -9.95
C PHE A 158 -0.05 -3.80 -10.87
N ALA A 159 0.57 -3.78 -12.05
CA ALA A 159 0.44 -2.71 -13.03
C ALA A 159 0.76 -3.23 -14.45
N GLU A 160 -0.17 -4.04 -15.03
CA GLU A 160 0.01 -4.67 -16.35
C GLU A 160 -1.33 -4.80 -17.07
N TRP A 161 -1.28 -5.08 -18.37
CA TRP A 161 -2.47 -5.38 -19.15
C TRP A 161 -3.02 -6.77 -18.82
N MET A 162 -4.32 -6.85 -18.60
CA MET A 162 -5.04 -8.10 -18.34
C MET A 162 -6.25 -8.23 -19.26
N ARG A 163 -6.43 -9.41 -19.86
CA ARG A 163 -7.56 -9.71 -20.74
C ARG A 163 -8.88 -9.44 -20.03
N GLY A 164 -9.75 -8.65 -20.66
CA GLY A 164 -11.09 -8.30 -20.17
C GLY A 164 -11.13 -7.15 -19.15
N PHE A 165 -9.95 -6.71 -18.65
CA PHE A 165 -9.82 -5.57 -17.76
C PHE A 165 -8.93 -4.46 -18.33
N GLY A 166 -8.18 -4.74 -19.42
CA GLY A 166 -7.26 -3.79 -20.03
C GLY A 166 -6.06 -3.50 -19.15
N ASN A 167 -5.51 -2.31 -19.26
CA ASN A 167 -4.46 -1.83 -18.36
C ASN A 167 -5.00 -1.76 -16.94
N LEU A 168 -4.52 -2.66 -16.08
CA LEU A 168 -5.01 -2.93 -14.74
C LEU A 168 -3.96 -2.53 -13.72
N MET A 169 -4.38 -1.81 -12.71
CA MET A 169 -3.56 -1.50 -11.54
C MET A 169 -4.24 -2.02 -10.27
N ILE A 170 -3.45 -2.60 -9.37
CA ILE A 170 -3.90 -3.02 -8.04
C ILE A 170 -3.01 -2.34 -7.01
N VAL A 171 -3.65 -1.70 -6.02
CA VAL A 171 -2.99 -1.02 -4.90
C VAL A 171 -3.34 -1.74 -3.60
N ASP A 172 -2.31 -2.11 -2.84
CA ASP A 172 -2.43 -2.63 -1.48
C ASP A 172 -2.49 -1.46 -0.48
N HIS A 173 -3.49 -1.48 0.39
CA HIS A 173 -3.70 -0.47 1.43
C HIS A 173 -3.39 -0.97 2.85
N GLY A 174 -2.84 -2.19 2.95
CA GLY A 174 -2.65 -2.89 4.22
C GLY A 174 -3.92 -3.59 4.72
N ASP A 175 -3.80 -4.37 5.78
CA ASP A 175 -4.90 -5.11 6.41
C ASP A 175 -5.76 -5.94 5.43
N SER A 176 -5.13 -6.45 4.35
CA SER A 176 -5.77 -7.21 3.27
C SER A 176 -6.82 -6.43 2.45
N TYR A 177 -6.73 -5.10 2.42
CA TYR A 177 -7.55 -4.24 1.55
C TYR A 177 -6.81 -3.95 0.25
N LEU A 178 -7.48 -4.19 -0.87
CA LEU A 178 -6.98 -3.91 -2.21
C LEU A 178 -7.97 -3.01 -2.96
N SER A 179 -7.46 -2.05 -3.73
CA SER A 179 -8.22 -1.33 -4.75
C SER A 179 -7.71 -1.68 -6.14
N ILE A 180 -8.64 -1.82 -7.08
CA ILE A 180 -8.41 -2.31 -8.43
C ILE A 180 -8.95 -1.26 -9.40
N TYR A 181 -8.13 -0.87 -10.36
CA TYR A 181 -8.41 0.13 -11.39
C TYR A 181 -8.17 -0.49 -12.76
N GLY A 182 -9.22 -0.73 -13.53
CA GLY A 182 -9.14 -1.35 -14.84
C GLY A 182 -9.67 -0.46 -15.95
N ASN A 183 -9.49 -0.92 -17.19
CA ASN A 183 -9.92 -0.24 -18.41
C ASN A 183 -9.17 1.07 -18.69
N ASN A 184 -7.97 1.25 -18.05
CA ASN A 184 -7.19 2.46 -18.20
C ASN A 184 -6.55 2.56 -19.59
N ASP A 185 -6.36 3.78 -20.07
CA ASP A 185 -5.54 4.06 -21.25
C ASP A 185 -4.05 3.90 -20.92
N SER A 186 -3.61 4.53 -19.85
CA SER A 186 -2.22 4.45 -19.37
C SER A 186 -2.13 4.25 -17.86
N LEU A 187 -1.04 3.58 -17.42
CA LEU A 187 -0.68 3.41 -16.02
C LEU A 187 0.52 4.32 -15.72
N LEU A 188 0.39 5.20 -14.73
CA LEU A 188 1.38 6.22 -14.38
C LEU A 188 2.28 5.78 -13.21
N LYS A 189 2.03 4.59 -12.67
CA LYS A 189 2.77 4.01 -11.55
C LYS A 189 3.17 2.58 -11.85
N GLN A 190 4.30 2.17 -11.28
CA GLN A 190 4.87 0.83 -11.42
C GLN A 190 4.72 0.03 -10.12
N VAL A 191 4.81 -1.29 -10.23
CA VAL A 191 4.84 -2.20 -9.07
C VAL A 191 5.94 -1.79 -8.09
N GLY A 192 5.62 -1.77 -6.80
CA GLY A 192 6.51 -1.35 -5.72
C GLY A 192 6.42 0.12 -5.35
N GLN A 193 5.90 0.99 -6.20
CA GLN A 193 5.77 2.42 -5.89
C GLN A 193 4.66 2.69 -4.86
N ALA A 194 4.96 3.57 -3.90
CA ALA A 194 3.97 4.08 -2.97
C ALA A 194 3.09 5.14 -3.65
N VAL A 195 1.82 5.19 -3.27
CA VAL A 195 0.85 6.19 -3.73
C VAL A 195 0.15 6.84 -2.54
N LYS A 196 -0.27 8.09 -2.71
CA LYS A 196 -1.06 8.83 -1.72
C LYS A 196 -2.53 8.87 -2.15
N GLY A 197 -3.44 8.96 -1.19
CA GLY A 197 -4.86 9.19 -1.50
C GLY A 197 -5.05 10.48 -2.30
N GLY A 198 -5.80 10.41 -3.41
CA GLY A 198 -5.99 11.52 -4.34
C GLY A 198 -4.88 11.74 -5.37
N GLU A 199 -3.79 10.97 -5.33
CA GLU A 199 -2.74 11.01 -6.34
C GLU A 199 -3.21 10.40 -7.65
N THR A 200 -2.86 11.03 -8.80
CA THR A 200 -3.16 10.47 -10.13
C THR A 200 -2.25 9.27 -10.39
N VAL A 201 -2.87 8.11 -10.65
CA VAL A 201 -2.16 6.84 -10.82
C VAL A 201 -2.33 6.23 -12.22
N ALA A 202 -3.37 6.66 -12.95
CA ALA A 202 -3.66 6.19 -14.30
C ALA A 202 -4.52 7.22 -15.04
N THR A 203 -4.81 6.97 -16.31
CA THR A 203 -5.78 7.72 -17.10
C THR A 203 -6.90 6.80 -17.60
N VAL A 204 -8.11 7.32 -17.66
CA VAL A 204 -9.30 6.59 -18.14
C VAL A 204 -9.14 6.21 -19.60
N GLY A 205 -9.55 5.01 -19.96
CA GLY A 205 -9.55 4.52 -21.33
C GLY A 205 -10.68 3.53 -21.61
N ASN A 206 -10.43 2.64 -22.57
CA ASN A 206 -11.29 1.52 -22.95
C ASN A 206 -10.47 0.27 -23.30
N SER A 207 -9.27 0.14 -22.76
CA SER A 207 -8.30 -0.92 -23.10
C SER A 207 -8.76 -2.34 -22.75
N GLY A 208 -9.81 -2.49 -21.94
CA GLY A 208 -10.45 -3.77 -21.58
C GLY A 208 -11.43 -4.28 -22.61
N GLY A 209 -11.61 -3.58 -23.73
CA GLY A 209 -12.56 -3.95 -24.79
C GLY A 209 -13.99 -3.51 -24.53
N ASN A 210 -14.24 -2.63 -23.57
CA ASN A 210 -15.52 -1.99 -23.37
C ASN A 210 -15.77 -0.96 -24.49
N PRO A 211 -16.96 -0.90 -25.11
CA PRO A 211 -17.28 0.10 -26.13
C PRO A 211 -17.25 1.53 -25.57
N ASP A 212 -17.62 1.69 -24.29
CA ASP A 212 -17.61 2.97 -23.61
C ASP A 212 -16.27 3.21 -22.89
N SER A 213 -15.79 4.47 -22.97
CA SER A 213 -14.70 4.94 -22.12
C SER A 213 -15.17 5.06 -20.67
N GLY A 214 -14.38 4.54 -19.74
CA GLY A 214 -14.71 4.55 -18.33
C GLY A 214 -13.73 3.75 -17.51
N LEU A 215 -13.86 3.86 -16.20
CA LEU A 215 -13.03 3.15 -15.22
C LEU A 215 -13.80 1.96 -14.64
N TYR A 216 -13.21 0.77 -14.70
CA TYR A 216 -13.58 -0.33 -13.81
C TYR A 216 -12.91 -0.14 -12.46
N PHE A 217 -13.71 -0.03 -11.41
CA PHE A 217 -13.20 0.18 -10.04
C PHE A 217 -13.78 -0.87 -9.08
N GLU A 218 -12.89 -1.56 -8.36
CA GLU A 218 -13.27 -2.60 -7.41
C GLU A 218 -12.51 -2.44 -6.11
N LEU A 219 -13.16 -2.74 -4.99
CA LEU A 219 -12.52 -2.89 -3.68
C LEU A 219 -12.61 -4.34 -3.25
N ARG A 220 -11.53 -4.87 -2.65
CA ARG A 220 -11.51 -6.20 -2.04
C ARG A 220 -10.98 -6.14 -0.60
N HIS A 221 -11.54 -7.02 0.22
CA HIS A 221 -11.03 -7.29 1.54
C HIS A 221 -10.88 -8.79 1.74
N LYS A 222 -9.67 -9.25 2.09
CA LYS A 222 -9.33 -10.68 2.23
C LYS A 222 -9.71 -11.49 0.97
N GLY A 223 -9.39 -10.95 -0.20
CA GLY A 223 -9.69 -11.55 -1.50
C GLY A 223 -11.14 -11.42 -1.97
N GLN A 224 -12.08 -11.04 -1.10
CA GLN A 224 -13.51 -10.95 -1.46
C GLN A 224 -13.88 -9.54 -1.94
N PRO A 225 -14.64 -9.43 -3.06
CA PRO A 225 -15.16 -8.15 -3.50
C PRO A 225 -16.11 -7.53 -2.47
N ILE A 226 -16.00 -6.24 -2.25
CA ILE A 226 -16.87 -5.46 -1.36
C ILE A 226 -17.44 -4.27 -2.11
N ASP A 227 -18.66 -3.85 -1.74
CA ASP A 227 -19.36 -2.76 -2.41
C ASP A 227 -18.65 -1.41 -2.23
N PRO A 228 -18.05 -0.82 -3.29
CA PRO A 228 -17.33 0.43 -3.17
C PRO A 228 -18.22 1.62 -2.79
N MET A 229 -19.54 1.56 -3.09
CA MET A 229 -20.46 2.64 -2.75
C MET A 229 -20.69 2.77 -1.24
N LYS A 230 -20.47 1.70 -0.47
CA LYS A 230 -20.49 1.74 1.00
C LYS A 230 -19.23 2.37 1.62
N TRP A 231 -18.18 2.55 0.80
CA TRP A 231 -16.91 3.14 1.20
C TRP A 231 -16.74 4.57 0.73
N ALA A 232 -17.39 4.92 -0.37
CA ALA A 232 -17.29 6.23 -0.98
C ALA A 232 -18.34 7.20 -0.42
N SER A 233 -17.94 8.47 -0.27
CA SER A 233 -18.85 9.59 -0.08
C SER A 233 -19.25 10.15 -1.45
N LEU A 234 -20.54 10.31 -1.68
CA LEU A 234 -21.09 10.92 -2.90
C LEU A 234 -21.16 12.47 -2.84
N LYS A 235 -20.43 13.08 -1.89
CA LYS A 235 -20.38 14.55 -1.76
C LYS A 235 -19.41 15.17 -2.74
#